data_a19d25530af8917a74d9005aacf2851c
#
_entry.id   a19d25530af8917a74d9005aacf2851c
#
_cell.length_a   1.000
_cell.length_b   1.000
_cell.length_c   1.000
_cell.angle_alpha   90.00
_cell.angle_beta   90.00
_cell.angle_gamma   90.00
#
_symmetry.space_group_name_H-M   'P 1'
#
loop_
_entity.id
_entity.type
_entity.pdbx_description
1 polymer ?
#
loop_
_entity_poly.entity_id
_entity_poly.type
_entity_poly.pdbx_seq_one_letter_code
_entity_poly.pdbx_strand_id
1 'polypeptide(L)'
;IRSQIIANNGSVQSILEIPSELRELYRTSWEIPMKTIINLAADRAPFICQSQSLNLFVAEPSYSKLASMHMYAWKQGLKTGCYYLRTKGAAKAQQFTVEPPACTTCSA
;
A
#
# COMPACT_ATOMS: atom_id res chain seq x y z
N ILE A 1 17.43 6.59 -10.48
CA ILE A 1 16.13 5.90 -10.39
C ILE A 1 16.18 4.76 -9.38
N ARG A 2 17.08 3.73 -9.50
CA ARG A 2 17.11 2.58 -8.57
C ARG A 2 17.25 3.00 -7.10
N SER A 3 18.19 3.87 -6.79
CA SER A 3 18.42 4.38 -5.42
C SER A 3 17.21 5.15 -4.90
N GLN A 4 16.55 5.92 -5.76
CA GLN A 4 15.31 6.65 -5.43
C GLN A 4 14.15 5.68 -5.11
N ILE A 5 13.99 4.60 -5.89
CA ILE A 5 12.97 3.58 -5.61
C ILE A 5 13.22 2.93 -4.24
N ILE A 6 14.48 2.59 -3.92
CA ILE A 6 14.84 2.01 -2.63
C ILE A 6 14.56 3.00 -1.50
N ALA A 7 14.99 4.26 -1.64
CA ALA A 7 14.74 5.32 -0.65
C ALA A 7 13.25 5.57 -0.40
N ASN A 8 12.41 5.40 -1.44
CA ASN A 8 10.97 5.56 -1.38
C ASN A 8 10.21 4.26 -1.00
N ASN A 9 10.89 3.26 -0.43
CA ASN A 9 10.30 1.98 -0.03
C ASN A 9 9.55 1.26 -1.18
N GLY A 10 10.07 1.36 -2.40
CA GLY A 10 9.49 0.75 -3.59
C GLY A 10 8.52 1.63 -4.36
N SER A 11 8.15 2.81 -3.84
CA SER A 11 7.27 3.74 -4.57
C SER A 11 8.02 4.43 -5.70
N VAL A 12 7.34 4.52 -6.85
CA VAL A 12 7.81 5.26 -8.03
C VAL A 12 7.08 6.60 -8.21
N GLN A 13 6.13 6.92 -7.33
CA GLN A 13 5.20 8.04 -7.53
C GLN A 13 5.89 9.41 -7.53
N SER A 14 6.95 9.59 -6.73
CA SER A 14 7.70 10.85 -6.63
C SER A 14 8.83 10.99 -7.66
N ILE A 15 9.08 9.96 -8.48
CA ILE A 15 10.20 9.94 -9.45
C ILE A 15 9.71 10.50 -10.78
N LEU A 16 9.96 11.79 -11.01
CA LEU A 16 9.45 12.50 -12.20
C LEU A 16 10.07 12.03 -13.52
N GLU A 17 11.26 11.41 -13.47
CA GLU A 17 11.93 10.80 -14.62
C GLU A 17 11.16 9.59 -15.18
N ILE A 18 10.26 9.00 -14.39
CA ILE A 18 9.42 7.89 -14.82
C ILE A 18 8.13 8.48 -15.42
N PRO A 19 7.73 8.07 -16.63
CA PRO A 19 6.49 8.51 -17.26
C PRO A 19 5.27 8.28 -16.34
N SER A 20 4.30 9.20 -16.37
CA SER A 20 3.10 9.15 -15.52
C SER A 20 2.33 7.84 -15.65
N GLU A 21 2.20 7.32 -16.88
CA GLU A 21 1.52 6.06 -17.16
C GLU A 21 2.15 4.88 -16.43
N LEU A 22 3.49 4.82 -16.40
CA LEU A 22 4.21 3.79 -15.65
C LEU A 22 4.08 4.01 -14.15
N ARG A 23 4.09 5.24 -13.66
CA ARG A 23 3.88 5.51 -12.23
C ARG A 23 2.49 5.07 -11.78
N GLU A 24 1.47 5.29 -12.58
CA GLU A 24 0.10 4.82 -12.29
C GLU A 24 -0.01 3.29 -12.29
N LEU A 25 0.70 2.61 -13.19
CA LEU A 25 0.70 1.16 -13.29
C LEU A 25 1.43 0.51 -12.09
N TYR A 26 2.55 1.08 -11.66
CA TYR A 26 3.41 0.52 -10.62
C TYR A 26 3.15 1.15 -9.23
N ARG A 27 1.90 1.19 -8.82
CA ARG A 27 1.52 1.58 -7.44
C ARG A 27 1.84 0.47 -6.46
N THR A 28 2.37 0.87 -5.31
CA THR A 28 2.54 -0.05 -4.17
C THR A 28 1.19 -0.36 -3.52
N SER A 29 1.14 -1.42 -2.70
CA SER A 29 -0.06 -1.78 -1.92
C SER A 29 -0.54 -0.65 -0.99
N TRP A 30 0.35 0.25 -0.59
CA TRP A 30 0.03 1.40 0.26
C TRP A 30 -0.63 2.54 -0.51
N GLU A 31 -0.50 2.57 -1.82
CA GLU A 31 -0.99 3.62 -2.73
C GLU A 31 -2.29 3.22 -3.42
N ILE A 32 -2.61 1.92 -3.42
CA ILE A 32 -3.88 1.42 -3.96
C ILE A 32 -4.97 1.59 -2.91
N PRO A 33 -6.13 2.21 -3.26
CA PRO A 33 -7.26 2.31 -2.35
C PRO A 33 -7.75 0.94 -1.88
N MET A 34 -7.93 0.74 -0.59
CA MET A 34 -8.38 -0.55 -0.04
C MET A 34 -9.77 -0.95 -0.52
N LYS A 35 -10.62 0.02 -0.86
CA LYS A 35 -11.90 -0.22 -1.52
C LYS A 35 -11.74 -0.99 -2.82
N THR A 36 -10.74 -0.65 -3.64
CA THR A 36 -10.42 -1.36 -4.89
C THR A 36 -10.02 -2.81 -4.62
N ILE A 37 -9.19 -3.04 -3.62
CA ILE A 37 -8.76 -4.39 -3.23
C ILE A 37 -9.94 -5.24 -2.76
N ILE A 38 -10.84 -4.65 -1.96
CA ILE A 38 -12.07 -5.33 -1.50
C ILE A 38 -12.99 -5.65 -2.68
N ASN A 39 -13.19 -4.72 -3.62
CA ASN A 39 -14.00 -4.95 -4.81
C ASN A 39 -13.44 -6.10 -5.66
N LEU A 40 -12.14 -6.11 -5.92
CA LEU A 40 -11.48 -7.21 -6.65
C LEU A 40 -11.65 -8.56 -5.95
N ALA A 41 -11.66 -8.57 -4.62
CA ALA A 41 -11.94 -9.79 -3.86
C ALA A 41 -13.42 -10.20 -3.97
N ALA A 42 -14.34 -9.25 -3.95
CA ALA A 42 -15.77 -9.49 -4.13
C ALA A 42 -16.09 -10.04 -5.53
N ASP A 43 -15.47 -9.50 -6.56
CA ASP A 43 -15.62 -9.97 -7.95
C ASP A 43 -15.14 -11.41 -8.12
N ARG A 44 -14.12 -11.84 -7.37
CA ARG A 44 -13.63 -13.22 -7.39
C ARG A 44 -14.45 -14.18 -6.52
N ALA A 45 -15.14 -13.66 -5.50
CA ALA A 45 -15.79 -14.48 -4.47
C ALA A 45 -16.80 -15.51 -5.03
N PRO A 46 -17.61 -15.24 -6.09
CA PRO A 46 -18.52 -16.22 -6.68
C PRO A 46 -17.82 -17.44 -7.29
N PHE A 47 -16.56 -17.30 -7.68
CA PHE A 47 -15.78 -18.34 -8.36
C PHE A 47 -14.89 -19.13 -7.42
N ILE A 48 -14.93 -18.86 -6.12
CA ILE A 48 -14.08 -19.46 -5.11
C ILE A 48 -14.92 -20.09 -4.01
N CYS A 49 -14.72 -21.39 -3.74
CA CYS A 49 -15.46 -22.08 -2.68
C CYS A 49 -15.10 -21.62 -1.28
N GLN A 50 -13.81 -21.35 -1.04
CA GLN A 50 -13.25 -20.94 0.25
C GLN A 50 -13.18 -19.42 0.40
N SER A 51 -12.82 -18.97 1.60
CA SER A 51 -12.46 -17.58 1.83
C SER A 51 -11.12 -17.26 1.17
N GLN A 52 -10.85 -15.95 0.97
CA GLN A 52 -9.63 -15.46 0.38
C GLN A 52 -8.66 -14.97 1.46
N SER A 53 -7.35 -15.20 1.26
CA SER A 53 -6.29 -14.61 2.09
C SER A 53 -6.11 -13.14 1.71
N LEU A 54 -7.10 -12.31 2.01
CA LEU A 54 -7.12 -10.89 1.67
C LEU A 54 -6.31 -10.08 2.69
N ASN A 55 -5.23 -9.45 2.24
CA ASN A 55 -4.45 -8.52 3.05
C ASN A 55 -4.86 -7.08 2.77
N LEU A 56 -5.09 -6.30 3.81
CA LEU A 56 -5.42 -4.88 3.73
C LEU A 56 -4.27 -4.05 4.29
N PHE A 57 -4.01 -2.89 3.67
CA PHE A 57 -2.87 -2.02 3.96
C PHE A 57 -3.40 -0.64 4.37
N VAL A 58 -3.24 -0.29 5.65
CA VAL A 58 -3.69 0.98 6.22
C VAL A 58 -2.52 1.62 6.95
N ALA A 59 -1.93 2.67 6.38
CA ALA A 59 -0.76 3.33 6.97
C ALA A 59 -1.04 3.84 8.38
N GLU A 60 -2.18 4.51 8.56
CA GLU A 60 -2.65 5.08 9.82
C GLU A 60 -4.02 4.51 10.17
N PRO A 61 -4.06 3.39 10.92
CA PRO A 61 -5.31 2.76 11.28
C PRO A 61 -6.05 3.59 12.34
N SER A 62 -7.38 3.63 12.21
CA SER A 62 -8.27 4.11 13.26
C SER A 62 -9.45 3.16 13.37
N TYR A 63 -10.09 3.12 14.53
CA TYR A 63 -11.28 2.27 14.74
C TYR A 63 -12.35 2.51 13.65
N SER A 64 -12.64 3.77 13.37
CA SER A 64 -13.64 4.14 12.35
C SER A 64 -13.27 3.64 10.94
N LYS A 65 -12.00 3.80 10.52
CA LYS A 65 -11.52 3.30 9.22
C LYS A 65 -11.65 1.78 9.13
N LEU A 66 -11.23 1.07 10.17
CA LEU A 66 -11.27 -0.39 10.20
C LEU A 66 -12.70 -0.91 10.21
N ALA A 67 -13.57 -0.34 11.05
CA ALA A 67 -14.99 -0.69 11.08
C ALA A 67 -15.65 -0.47 9.72
N SER A 68 -15.40 0.68 9.08
CA SER A 68 -15.94 0.99 7.76
C SER A 68 -15.46 0.00 6.69
N MET A 69 -14.18 -0.39 6.70
CA MET A 69 -13.63 -1.37 5.77
C MET A 69 -14.25 -2.76 5.96
N HIS A 70 -14.38 -3.23 7.20
CA HIS A 70 -15.00 -4.53 7.49
C HIS A 70 -16.48 -4.54 7.12
N MET A 71 -17.21 -3.49 7.45
CA MET A 71 -18.62 -3.36 7.06
C MET A 71 -18.79 -3.30 5.54
N TYR A 72 -17.86 -2.62 4.84
CA TYR A 72 -17.88 -2.59 3.39
C TYR A 72 -17.63 -3.98 2.80
N ALA A 73 -16.62 -4.70 3.26
CA ALA A 73 -16.31 -6.06 2.82
C ALA A 73 -17.48 -7.02 3.05
N TRP A 74 -18.14 -6.93 4.20
CA TRP A 74 -19.34 -7.70 4.51
C TRP A 74 -20.49 -7.38 3.56
N LYS A 75 -20.77 -6.10 3.30
CA LYS A 75 -21.80 -5.66 2.36
C LYS A 75 -21.52 -6.11 0.92
N GLN A 76 -20.26 -6.27 0.55
CA GLN A 76 -19.86 -6.81 -0.75
C GLN A 76 -19.97 -8.35 -0.83
N GLY A 77 -20.41 -9.01 0.24
CA GLY A 77 -20.61 -10.45 0.26
C GLY A 77 -19.37 -11.29 0.49
N LEU A 78 -18.27 -10.71 0.98
CA LEU A 78 -17.08 -11.47 1.33
C LEU A 78 -17.33 -12.38 2.53
N LYS A 79 -16.87 -13.64 2.45
CA LYS A 79 -16.98 -14.64 3.52
C LYS A 79 -16.14 -14.28 4.74
N THR A 80 -14.98 -13.64 4.53
CA THR A 80 -14.09 -13.09 5.56
C THR A 80 -13.64 -11.70 5.15
N GLY A 81 -13.55 -10.77 6.12
CA GLY A 81 -13.25 -9.37 5.85
C GLY A 81 -11.80 -9.10 5.47
N CYS A 82 -10.85 -9.73 6.18
CA CYS A 82 -9.43 -9.71 5.85
C CYS A 82 -8.69 -10.85 6.55
N TYR A 83 -7.48 -11.16 6.06
CA TYR A 83 -6.56 -12.10 6.69
C TYR A 83 -5.53 -11.36 7.54
N TYR A 84 -4.73 -10.49 6.92
CA TYR A 84 -3.83 -9.59 7.64
C TYR A 84 -4.20 -8.14 7.40
N LEU A 85 -4.18 -7.37 8.49
CA LEU A 85 -4.12 -5.92 8.45
C LEU A 85 -2.66 -5.49 8.55
N ARG A 86 -2.16 -4.82 7.53
CA ARG A 86 -0.80 -4.27 7.50
C ARG A 86 -0.85 -2.78 7.82
N THR A 87 -0.07 -2.35 8.80
CA THR A 87 0.07 -0.95 9.20
C THR A 87 1.53 -0.50 9.07
N LYS A 88 1.75 0.78 8.90
CA LYS A 88 3.12 1.33 8.95
C LYS A 88 3.52 1.53 10.41
N GLY A 89 4.75 1.14 10.75
CA GLY A 89 5.33 1.42 12.06
C GLY A 89 5.49 2.93 12.29
N ALA A 90 5.43 3.35 13.55
CA ALA A 90 5.65 4.75 13.93
C ALA A 90 7.09 5.21 13.62
N ALA A 91 8.07 4.30 13.68
CA ALA A 91 9.46 4.57 13.32
C ALA A 91 9.78 4.00 11.93
N LYS A 92 10.46 4.78 11.10
CA LYS A 92 11.01 4.29 9.82
C LYS A 92 12.21 3.39 10.09
N ALA A 93 12.27 2.22 9.45
CA ALA A 93 13.47 1.40 9.47
C ALA A 93 14.63 2.17 8.82
N GLN A 94 15.82 2.12 9.44
CA GLN A 94 17.03 2.70 8.86
C GLN A 94 17.42 1.90 7.61
N GLN A 95 17.59 2.60 6.50
CA GLN A 95 18.01 2.00 5.23
C GLN A 95 19.53 2.21 5.07
N PHE A 96 20.32 1.25 5.49
CA PHE A 96 21.77 1.31 5.43
C PHE A 96 22.35 1.22 4.00
N THR A 97 21.55 0.85 3.02
CA THR A 97 21.97 0.65 1.62
C THR A 97 21.77 1.86 0.72
N VAL A 98 21.23 2.94 1.26
CA VAL A 98 21.00 4.19 0.51
C VAL A 98 21.93 5.24 1.10
N GLU A 99 22.90 5.71 0.31
CA GLU A 99 23.68 6.91 0.68
C GLU A 99 22.70 8.09 0.84
N PRO A 100 22.71 8.79 1.99
CA PRO A 100 21.91 9.98 2.13
C PRO A 100 22.32 10.97 1.03
N PRO A 101 21.37 11.73 0.44
CA PRO A 101 21.72 12.77 -0.52
C PRO A 101 22.73 13.72 0.15
N ALA A 102 23.85 13.97 -0.53
CA ALA A 102 24.88 14.87 -0.03
C ALA A 102 24.24 16.20 0.36
N CYS A 103 24.47 16.61 1.61
CA CYS A 103 23.95 17.86 2.14
C CYS A 103 24.65 19.01 1.41
N THR A 104 24.01 19.62 0.41
CA THR A 104 24.54 20.74 -0.39
C THR A 104 24.54 22.07 0.38
N THR A 105 24.05 22.09 1.62
CA THR A 105 23.92 23.31 2.45
C THR A 105 25.00 23.45 3.51
N CYS A 106 25.95 22.52 3.63
CA CYS A 106 27.00 22.58 4.65
C CYS A 106 28.39 23.03 4.11
N SER A 107 28.41 23.76 3.01
CA SER A 107 29.63 24.43 2.53
C SER A 107 29.43 25.95 2.57
N ALA A 108 29.59 26.52 3.76
CA ALA A 108 29.90 27.93 3.98
C ALA A 108 30.91 28.01 5.12
#